data_3bfd6cc363256a7ff218fa2cf0670d49
#
_entry.id   3bfd6cc363256a7ff218fa2cf0670d49
#
_cell.length_a   1.000
_cell.length_b   1.000
_cell.length_c   1.000
_cell.angle_alpha   90.00
_cell.angle_beta   90.00
_cell.angle_gamma   90.00
#
_symmetry.space_group_name_H-M   'P 1'
#
loop_
_entity.id
_entity.type
_entity.pdbx_description
1 polymer ?
#
loop_
_entity_poly.entity_id
_entity_poly.type
_entity_poly.pdbx_seq_one_letter_code
_entity_poly.pdbx_strand_id
1 'polypeptide(L)'
;MRYYQGSECTFTNLFVWRRCYRICWAISHEFLIIKVTRNDITFVLQPFGGDDKDLPAVIEELKKTFAGKSIEMRGIYEESIPLLKRCLTETTQFAEDRDNWDYVYLRDNLANLAGRKYHAKKNHANAFRKENPDYVFSAISEADITDCIAFADLWCEMKGQNEEGLRCELCALEEALNNFKNLNIRGALIRINGIVQAFTIGEKYNDDMAVIHF
;
A
#
# COMPACT_ATOMS: atom_id res chain seq x y z
N MET A 1 -16.04 -14.15 5.93
CA MET A 1 -15.25 -13.17 5.16
C MET A 1 -13.83 -13.22 5.68
N ARG A 2 -12.86 -13.64 4.87
CA ARG A 2 -11.45 -13.62 5.29
C ARG A 2 -10.97 -12.17 5.27
N TYR A 3 -10.47 -11.69 6.38
CA TYR A 3 -9.88 -10.36 6.47
C TYR A 3 -8.42 -10.48 6.05
N TYR A 4 -8.11 -10.00 4.87
CA TYR A 4 -6.72 -9.83 4.43
C TYR A 4 -6.16 -8.58 5.11
N GLN A 5 -4.93 -8.66 5.61
CA GLN A 5 -4.33 -7.61 6.44
C GLN A 5 -3.20 -6.82 5.74
N GLY A 6 -2.89 -7.16 4.49
CA GLY A 6 -1.83 -6.49 3.73
C GLY A 6 -2.30 -5.22 3.01
N SER A 7 -1.46 -4.21 3.01
CA SER A 7 -1.77 -2.91 2.39
C SER A 7 -1.93 -3.00 0.87
N GLU A 8 -1.23 -3.92 0.22
CA GLU A 8 -1.26 -4.15 -1.22
C GLU A 8 -2.65 -4.58 -1.74
N CYS A 9 -3.52 -5.05 -0.86
CA CYS A 9 -4.84 -5.59 -1.22
C CYS A 9 -5.95 -4.54 -1.17
N THR A 10 -5.65 -3.29 -0.85
CA THR A 10 -6.66 -2.23 -0.94
C THR A 10 -6.91 -1.84 -2.38
N PHE A 11 -8.16 -1.48 -2.71
CA PHE A 11 -8.48 -0.96 -4.03
C PHE A 11 -7.67 0.30 -4.35
N THR A 12 -7.50 1.18 -3.36
CA THR A 12 -6.70 2.40 -3.50
C THR A 12 -5.28 2.08 -3.95
N ASN A 13 -4.61 1.15 -3.27
CA ASN A 13 -3.24 0.77 -3.62
C ASN A 13 -3.15 0.24 -5.06
N LEU A 14 -4.00 -0.73 -5.42
CA LEU A 14 -4.05 -1.26 -6.79
C LEU A 14 -4.35 -0.17 -7.83
N PHE A 15 -5.24 0.77 -7.51
CA PHE A 15 -5.61 1.85 -8.42
C PHE A 15 -4.47 2.85 -8.63
N VAL A 16 -3.83 3.34 -7.57
CA VAL A 16 -2.83 4.40 -7.69
C VAL A 16 -1.54 3.91 -8.36
N TRP A 17 -1.17 2.65 -8.14
CA TRP A 17 0.03 2.06 -8.73
C TRP A 17 -0.17 1.52 -10.15
N ARG A 18 -1.40 1.51 -10.72
CA ARG A 18 -1.70 0.90 -12.03
C ARG A 18 -0.93 1.46 -13.22
N ARG A 19 -0.39 2.68 -13.11
CA ARG A 19 0.43 3.29 -14.17
C ARG A 19 1.87 2.79 -14.15
N CYS A 20 2.39 2.48 -12.99
CA CYS A 20 3.75 1.96 -12.82
C CYS A 20 3.79 0.42 -12.94
N TYR A 21 2.70 -0.22 -12.57
CA TYR A 21 2.53 -1.66 -12.67
C TYR A 21 1.38 -1.98 -13.62
N ARG A 22 1.61 -2.84 -14.60
CA ARG A 22 0.52 -3.37 -15.40
C ARG A 22 -0.29 -4.35 -14.55
N ILE A 23 -1.38 -3.87 -13.99
CA ILE A 23 -2.29 -4.64 -13.14
C ILE A 23 -3.44 -5.14 -14.00
N CYS A 24 -3.63 -6.46 -14.03
CA CYS A 24 -4.76 -7.13 -14.68
C CYS A 24 -5.47 -7.98 -13.64
N TRP A 25 -6.77 -8.13 -13.79
CA TRP A 25 -7.56 -8.96 -12.88
C TRP A 25 -8.53 -9.86 -13.64
N ALA A 26 -8.92 -10.94 -13.00
CA ALA A 26 -9.92 -11.88 -13.47
C ALA A 26 -10.69 -12.47 -12.28
N ILE A 27 -11.87 -12.98 -12.56
CA ILE A 27 -12.65 -13.77 -11.58
C ILE A 27 -12.70 -15.21 -12.09
N SER A 28 -12.33 -16.15 -11.23
CA SER A 28 -12.50 -17.60 -11.47
C SER A 28 -12.93 -18.26 -10.17
N HIS A 29 -13.98 -19.08 -10.23
CA HIS A 29 -14.57 -19.77 -9.06
C HIS A 29 -14.80 -18.82 -7.86
N GLU A 30 -15.32 -17.62 -8.12
CA GLU A 30 -15.54 -16.55 -7.15
C GLU A 30 -14.26 -16.00 -6.49
N PHE A 31 -13.07 -16.44 -6.93
CA PHE A 31 -11.81 -15.81 -6.53
C PHE A 31 -11.46 -14.65 -7.44
N LEU A 32 -11.08 -13.53 -6.84
CA LEU A 32 -10.39 -12.44 -7.52
C LEU A 32 -8.92 -12.83 -7.67
N ILE A 33 -8.45 -12.84 -8.91
CA ILE A 33 -7.07 -13.11 -9.28
C ILE A 33 -6.47 -11.81 -9.80
N ILE A 34 -5.35 -11.37 -9.25
CA ILE A 34 -4.65 -10.17 -9.65
C ILE A 34 -3.28 -10.56 -10.18
N LYS A 35 -3.03 -10.20 -11.43
CA LYS A 35 -1.72 -10.34 -12.09
C LYS A 35 -1.07 -8.98 -12.20
N VAL A 36 0.19 -8.90 -11.81
CA VAL A 36 1.01 -7.70 -11.83
C VAL A 36 2.22 -7.93 -12.72
N THR A 37 2.54 -6.97 -13.58
CA THR A 37 3.75 -7.01 -14.41
C THR A 37 4.49 -5.68 -14.32
N ARG A 38 5.79 -5.73 -14.03
CA ARG A 38 6.72 -4.58 -14.05
C ARG A 38 8.08 -5.06 -14.51
N ASN A 39 8.70 -4.33 -15.43
CA ASN A 39 10.08 -4.61 -15.92
C ASN A 39 10.28 -6.08 -16.27
N ASP A 40 9.36 -6.67 -17.06
CA ASP A 40 9.34 -8.08 -17.49
C ASP A 40 9.14 -9.12 -16.37
N ILE A 41 9.08 -8.71 -15.11
CA ILE A 41 8.71 -9.58 -13.99
C ILE A 41 7.19 -9.64 -13.91
N THR A 42 6.65 -10.85 -13.95
CA THR A 42 5.21 -11.09 -13.79
C THR A 42 4.98 -12.00 -12.60
N PHE A 43 4.08 -11.58 -11.73
CA PHE A 43 3.63 -12.37 -10.60
C PHE A 43 2.12 -12.26 -10.42
N VAL A 44 1.55 -13.12 -9.62
CA VAL A 44 0.15 -13.03 -9.18
C VAL A 44 0.12 -12.77 -7.68
N LEU A 45 -0.88 -12.00 -7.23
CA LEU A 45 -1.16 -11.94 -5.80
C LEU A 45 -1.90 -13.21 -5.36
N GLN A 46 -1.86 -13.50 -4.07
CA GLN A 46 -2.67 -14.58 -3.52
C GLN A 46 -4.13 -14.40 -3.98
N PRO A 47 -4.81 -15.44 -4.53
CA PRO A 47 -6.21 -15.34 -4.88
C PRO A 47 -7.10 -14.98 -3.70
N PHE A 48 -8.06 -14.07 -3.88
CA PHE A 48 -8.91 -13.51 -2.83
C PHE A 48 -10.37 -13.94 -3.01
N GLY A 49 -11.04 -14.22 -1.93
CA GLY A 49 -12.46 -14.64 -1.93
C GLY A 49 -12.62 -16.13 -2.20
N GLY A 50 -13.73 -16.49 -2.81
CA GLY A 50 -14.07 -17.87 -3.14
C GLY A 50 -14.21 -18.84 -1.95
N ASP A 51 -14.51 -20.08 -2.26
CA ASP A 51 -14.51 -21.18 -1.27
C ASP A 51 -13.16 -21.92 -1.36
N ASP A 52 -12.58 -22.28 -0.23
CA ASP A 52 -11.31 -23.00 -0.13
C ASP A 52 -11.28 -24.30 -0.92
N LYS A 53 -12.42 -24.96 -1.06
CA LYS A 53 -12.56 -26.20 -1.85
C LYS A 53 -12.29 -26.00 -3.34
N ASP A 54 -12.52 -24.79 -3.86
CA ASP A 54 -12.36 -24.44 -5.27
C ASP A 54 -10.97 -23.88 -5.60
N LEU A 55 -10.15 -23.57 -4.57
CA LEU A 55 -8.79 -23.07 -4.78
C LEU A 55 -7.90 -24.00 -5.64
N PRO A 56 -7.96 -25.34 -5.52
CA PRO A 56 -7.20 -26.22 -6.42
C PRO A 56 -7.53 -26.01 -7.90
N ALA A 57 -8.81 -25.79 -8.24
CA ALA A 57 -9.22 -25.52 -9.63
C ALA A 57 -8.65 -24.18 -10.13
N VAL A 58 -8.68 -23.14 -9.29
CA VAL A 58 -8.07 -21.83 -9.60
C VAL A 58 -6.56 -21.97 -9.85
N ILE A 59 -5.85 -22.71 -9.02
CA ILE A 59 -4.40 -22.95 -9.19
C ILE A 59 -4.12 -23.69 -10.52
N GLU A 60 -4.92 -24.66 -10.88
CA GLU A 60 -4.77 -25.37 -12.16
C GLU A 60 -5.06 -24.47 -13.37
N GLU A 61 -6.03 -23.56 -13.28
CA GLU A 61 -6.26 -22.55 -14.33
C GLU A 61 -5.09 -21.58 -14.46
N LEU A 62 -4.51 -21.14 -13.34
CA LEU A 62 -3.30 -20.31 -13.35
C LEU A 62 -2.15 -21.04 -14.04
N LYS A 63 -1.89 -22.32 -13.72
CA LYS A 63 -0.85 -23.11 -14.37
C LYS A 63 -1.05 -23.19 -15.90
N LYS A 64 -2.28 -23.40 -16.35
CA LYS A 64 -2.63 -23.42 -17.78
C LYS A 64 -2.40 -22.04 -18.43
N THR A 65 -2.81 -20.96 -17.76
CA THR A 65 -2.67 -19.58 -18.26
C THR A 65 -1.21 -19.19 -18.44
N PHE A 66 -0.34 -19.64 -17.55
CA PHE A 66 1.09 -19.36 -17.64
C PHE A 66 1.85 -20.37 -18.55
N ALA A 67 1.13 -21.34 -19.15
CA ALA A 67 1.66 -22.23 -20.19
C ALA A 67 3.01 -22.88 -19.85
N GLY A 68 3.12 -23.48 -18.68
CA GLY A 68 4.33 -24.17 -18.23
C GLY A 68 5.50 -23.28 -17.79
N LYS A 69 5.31 -21.97 -17.71
CA LYS A 69 6.26 -21.07 -17.07
C LYS A 69 6.13 -21.18 -15.56
N SER A 70 7.21 -20.88 -14.84
CA SER A 70 7.16 -20.71 -13.39
C SER A 70 6.20 -19.58 -13.03
N ILE A 71 5.31 -19.83 -12.07
CA ILE A 71 4.41 -18.84 -11.52
C ILE A 71 5.00 -18.36 -10.20
N GLU A 72 5.26 -17.08 -10.11
CA GLU A 72 5.58 -16.42 -8.86
C GLU A 72 4.28 -15.90 -8.23
N MET A 73 4.05 -16.22 -6.97
CA MET A 73 2.92 -15.70 -6.20
C MET A 73 3.45 -14.86 -5.05
N ARG A 74 2.97 -13.65 -4.89
CA ARG A 74 3.39 -12.70 -3.84
C ARG A 74 2.22 -12.31 -2.94
N GLY A 75 2.52 -11.66 -1.81
CA GLY A 75 1.49 -11.24 -0.85
C GLY A 75 0.78 -12.42 -0.21
N ILE A 76 1.49 -13.52 0.04
CA ILE A 76 0.94 -14.71 0.70
C ILE A 76 1.00 -14.51 2.21
N TYR A 77 -0.16 -14.59 2.85
CA TYR A 77 -0.26 -14.55 4.29
C TYR A 77 0.10 -15.90 4.91
N GLU A 78 0.74 -15.87 6.07
CA GLU A 78 1.18 -17.06 6.79
C GLU A 78 0.02 -18.05 7.02
N GLU A 79 -1.16 -17.54 7.35
CA GLU A 79 -2.37 -18.35 7.58
C GLU A 79 -2.86 -19.07 6.32
N SER A 80 -2.51 -18.57 5.14
CA SER A 80 -2.90 -19.18 3.85
C SER A 80 -1.95 -20.29 3.39
N ILE A 81 -0.73 -20.33 3.93
CA ILE A 81 0.30 -21.30 3.53
C ILE A 81 -0.17 -22.76 3.65
N PRO A 82 -0.82 -23.20 4.76
CA PRO A 82 -1.30 -24.58 4.86
C PRO A 82 -2.31 -24.97 3.79
N LEU A 83 -3.16 -24.03 3.37
CA LEU A 83 -4.14 -24.25 2.30
C LEU A 83 -3.45 -24.33 0.93
N LEU A 84 -2.57 -23.37 0.64
CA LEU A 84 -1.82 -23.36 -0.62
C LEU A 84 -0.94 -24.61 -0.77
N LYS A 85 -0.29 -25.08 0.28
CA LYS A 85 0.50 -26.32 0.25
C LYS A 85 -0.29 -27.55 -0.16
N ARG A 86 -1.60 -27.58 0.12
CA ARG A 86 -2.47 -28.69 -0.33
C ARG A 86 -2.80 -28.64 -1.82
N CYS A 87 -2.69 -27.45 -2.43
CA CYS A 87 -3.04 -27.22 -3.84
C CYS A 87 -1.81 -27.18 -4.76
N LEU A 88 -0.62 -27.09 -4.19
CA LEU A 88 0.63 -26.91 -4.92
C LEU A 88 1.45 -28.20 -4.91
N THR A 89 2.43 -28.29 -5.81
CA THR A 89 3.32 -29.44 -5.92
C THR A 89 4.44 -29.38 -4.88
N GLU A 90 5.09 -30.52 -4.62
CA GLU A 90 6.26 -30.63 -3.73
C GLU A 90 7.45 -29.74 -4.18
N THR A 91 7.49 -29.36 -5.46
CA THR A 91 8.53 -28.48 -6.02
C THR A 91 8.31 -27.00 -5.71
N THR A 92 7.15 -26.64 -5.14
CA THR A 92 6.84 -25.25 -4.79
C THR A 92 7.67 -24.81 -3.59
N GLN A 93 8.35 -23.67 -3.74
CA GLN A 93 9.14 -23.06 -2.67
C GLN A 93 8.40 -21.87 -2.08
N PHE A 94 8.45 -21.71 -0.78
CA PHE A 94 7.97 -20.54 -0.05
C PHE A 94 9.19 -19.80 0.51
N ALA A 95 9.24 -18.50 0.27
CA ALA A 95 10.31 -17.63 0.78
C ALA A 95 9.67 -16.41 1.48
N GLU A 96 10.33 -15.96 2.54
CA GLU A 96 9.97 -14.71 3.19
C GLU A 96 10.40 -13.54 2.29
N ASP A 97 9.49 -12.57 2.13
CA ASP A 97 9.74 -11.32 1.40
C ASP A 97 9.75 -10.13 2.37
N ARG A 98 10.82 -10.03 3.14
CA ARG A 98 10.95 -9.06 4.23
C ARG A 98 10.83 -7.61 3.75
N ASP A 99 11.25 -7.32 2.54
CA ASP A 99 11.26 -5.97 1.99
C ASP A 99 9.82 -5.44 1.70
N ASN A 100 8.87 -6.36 1.55
CA ASN A 100 7.46 -6.05 1.33
C ASN A 100 6.58 -6.22 2.59
N TRP A 101 7.17 -6.29 3.78
CA TRP A 101 6.39 -6.39 5.01
C TRP A 101 5.86 -5.02 5.43
N ASP A 102 4.58 -4.97 5.79
CA ASP A 102 3.97 -3.78 6.38
C ASP A 102 4.48 -3.51 7.80
N TYR A 103 4.66 -2.24 8.12
CA TYR A 103 4.91 -1.80 9.48
C TYR A 103 3.58 -1.63 10.23
N VAL A 104 3.32 -2.48 11.21
CA VAL A 104 2.08 -2.45 11.99
C VAL A 104 2.31 -1.78 13.34
N TYR A 105 1.46 -0.80 13.65
CA TYR A 105 1.52 -0.04 14.89
C TYR A 105 0.14 0.00 15.57
N LEU A 106 0.13 -0.06 16.89
CA LEU A 106 -1.07 0.27 17.65
C LEU A 106 -1.30 1.80 17.59
N ARG A 107 -2.52 2.20 17.26
CA ARG A 107 -2.93 3.62 17.19
C ARG A 107 -2.49 4.41 18.44
N ASP A 108 -2.77 3.88 19.62
CA ASP A 108 -2.48 4.56 20.89
C ASP A 108 -0.97 4.75 21.12
N ASN A 109 -0.14 3.84 20.62
CA ASN A 109 1.30 4.00 20.67
C ASN A 109 1.79 5.19 19.84
N LEU A 110 1.24 5.36 18.63
CA LEU A 110 1.59 6.46 17.75
C LEU A 110 1.00 7.80 18.25
N ALA A 111 -0.23 7.79 18.75
CA ALA A 111 -0.89 8.99 19.24
C ALA A 111 -0.22 9.56 20.49
N ASN A 112 0.19 8.70 21.43
CA ASN A 112 0.73 9.12 22.72
C ASN A 112 2.27 9.20 22.75
N LEU A 113 2.95 8.46 21.85
CA LEU A 113 4.41 8.30 21.83
C LEU A 113 4.98 7.98 23.22
N ALA A 114 4.31 7.07 23.94
CA ALA A 114 4.66 6.71 25.30
C ALA A 114 5.77 5.64 25.34
N GLY A 115 6.64 5.72 26.31
CA GLY A 115 7.69 4.76 26.55
C GLY A 115 9.01 5.04 25.81
N ARG A 116 10.06 4.34 26.25
CA ARG A 116 11.44 4.57 25.83
C ARG A 116 11.65 4.43 24.32
N LYS A 117 10.97 3.49 23.68
CA LYS A 117 11.09 3.24 22.22
C LYS A 117 10.62 4.40 21.35
N TYR A 118 9.74 5.25 21.87
CA TYR A 118 9.20 6.43 21.16
C TYR A 118 9.84 7.76 21.59
N HIS A 119 10.76 7.74 22.55
CA HIS A 119 11.34 8.96 23.14
C HIS A 119 11.97 9.88 22.08
N ALA A 120 12.73 9.33 21.14
CA ALA A 120 13.32 10.11 20.06
C ALA A 120 12.23 10.76 19.16
N LYS A 121 11.19 10.01 18.79
CA LYS A 121 10.08 10.53 17.99
C LYS A 121 9.30 11.63 18.71
N LYS A 122 9.07 11.46 20.01
CA LYS A 122 8.43 12.48 20.85
C LYS A 122 9.29 13.75 20.95
N ASN A 123 10.59 13.61 21.07
CA ASN A 123 11.51 14.76 21.09
C ASN A 123 11.49 15.53 19.77
N HIS A 124 11.50 14.84 18.62
CA HIS A 124 11.36 15.48 17.31
C HIS A 124 10.03 16.25 17.19
N ALA A 125 8.92 15.63 17.59
CA ALA A 125 7.61 16.30 17.55
C ALA A 125 7.56 17.53 18.48
N ASN A 126 8.18 17.46 19.65
CA ASN A 126 8.23 18.59 20.58
C ASN A 126 9.16 19.70 20.07
N ALA A 127 10.32 19.37 19.49
CA ALA A 127 11.21 20.34 18.86
C ALA A 127 10.50 21.09 17.73
N PHE A 128 9.84 20.35 16.82
CA PHE A 128 9.05 20.95 15.75
C PHE A 128 8.01 21.96 16.27
N ARG A 129 7.23 21.57 17.29
CA ARG A 129 6.20 22.46 17.88
C ARG A 129 6.81 23.72 18.51
N LYS A 130 8.00 23.59 19.11
CA LYS A 130 8.71 24.72 19.71
C LYS A 130 9.26 25.68 18.65
N GLU A 131 9.78 25.14 17.55
CA GLU A 131 10.36 25.92 16.46
C GLU A 131 9.30 26.57 15.56
N ASN A 132 8.11 25.96 15.48
CA ASN A 132 7.01 26.40 14.62
C ASN A 132 5.71 26.56 15.43
N PRO A 133 5.62 27.53 16.36
CA PRO A 133 4.47 27.65 17.25
C PRO A 133 3.15 27.95 16.50
N ASP A 134 3.23 28.55 15.32
CA ASP A 134 2.09 28.97 14.50
C ASP A 134 1.76 27.97 13.37
N TYR A 135 2.28 26.73 13.45
CA TYR A 135 1.91 25.72 12.45
C TYR A 135 0.41 25.42 12.51
N VAL A 136 -0.18 25.15 11.36
CA VAL A 136 -1.57 24.73 11.23
C VAL A 136 -1.62 23.26 10.83
N PHE A 137 -2.30 22.46 11.63
CA PHE A 137 -2.64 21.08 11.30
C PHE A 137 -4.12 21.00 10.92
N SER A 138 -4.43 20.45 9.74
CA SER A 138 -5.80 20.31 9.26
C SER A 138 -6.01 19.02 8.46
N ALA A 139 -7.27 18.60 8.33
CA ALA A 139 -7.63 17.58 7.34
C ALA A 139 -7.42 18.14 5.95
N ILE A 140 -7.04 17.26 5.00
CA ILE A 140 -6.96 17.60 3.58
C ILE A 140 -8.38 17.76 3.02
N SER A 141 -8.59 18.84 2.30
CA SER A 141 -9.80 19.12 1.51
C SER A 141 -9.47 19.18 0.01
N GLU A 142 -10.49 19.22 -0.85
CA GLU A 142 -10.28 19.39 -2.30
C GLU A 142 -9.49 20.67 -2.64
N ALA A 143 -9.63 21.73 -1.84
CA ALA A 143 -8.90 22.98 -2.04
C ALA A 143 -7.39 22.85 -1.79
N ASP A 144 -6.96 21.85 -1.02
CA ASP A 144 -5.56 21.64 -0.66
C ASP A 144 -4.80 20.76 -1.66
N ILE A 145 -5.50 20.10 -2.60
CA ILE A 145 -4.91 19.10 -3.50
C ILE A 145 -3.78 19.68 -4.34
N THR A 146 -3.99 20.87 -4.92
CA THR A 146 -2.98 21.53 -5.75
C THR A 146 -1.70 21.81 -4.96
N ASP A 147 -1.84 22.28 -3.72
CA ASP A 147 -0.68 22.58 -2.85
C ASP A 147 0.03 21.30 -2.41
N CYS A 148 -0.71 20.20 -2.16
CA CYS A 148 -0.12 18.91 -1.84
C CYS A 148 0.67 18.34 -3.02
N ILE A 149 0.17 18.45 -4.26
CA ILE A 149 0.88 18.03 -5.47
C ILE A 149 2.15 18.87 -5.63
N ALA A 150 2.07 20.20 -5.54
CA ALA A 150 3.22 21.08 -5.66
C ALA A 150 4.31 20.77 -4.59
N PHE A 151 3.89 20.44 -3.38
CA PHE A 151 4.83 20.01 -2.34
C PHE A 151 5.49 18.66 -2.68
N ALA A 152 4.74 17.70 -3.20
CA ALA A 152 5.27 16.39 -3.59
C ALA A 152 6.28 16.51 -4.75
N ASP A 153 5.98 17.35 -5.75
CA ASP A 153 6.90 17.66 -6.86
C ASP A 153 8.23 18.24 -6.34
N LEU A 154 8.15 19.24 -5.49
CA LEU A 154 9.33 19.88 -4.88
C LEU A 154 10.15 18.86 -4.06
N TRP A 155 9.49 18.01 -3.28
CA TRP A 155 10.16 16.96 -2.51
C TRP A 155 10.87 15.95 -3.42
N CYS A 156 10.24 15.55 -4.52
CA CYS A 156 10.82 14.65 -5.52
C CYS A 156 12.05 15.28 -6.18
N GLU A 157 11.99 16.56 -6.56
CA GLU A 157 13.12 17.30 -7.11
C GLU A 157 14.32 17.35 -6.15
N MET A 158 14.06 17.60 -4.86
CA MET A 158 15.09 17.66 -3.83
C MET A 158 15.76 16.30 -3.56
N LYS A 159 15.05 15.19 -3.75
CA LYS A 159 15.57 13.82 -3.56
C LYS A 159 16.38 13.31 -4.77
N GLY A 160 16.25 13.93 -5.91
CA GLY A 160 16.92 13.55 -7.15
C GLY A 160 16.01 12.75 -8.08
N GLN A 161 15.65 13.35 -9.20
CA GLN A 161 14.67 12.84 -10.18
C GLN A 161 15.08 11.56 -10.93
N ASN A 162 16.26 11.01 -10.70
CA ASN A 162 16.84 9.96 -11.56
C ASN A 162 16.47 8.53 -11.11
N GLU A 163 15.77 8.35 -10.01
CA GLU A 163 15.35 7.03 -9.55
C GLU A 163 13.94 6.69 -10.05
N GLU A 164 13.84 5.64 -10.86
CA GLU A 164 12.57 5.14 -11.41
C GLU A 164 11.53 4.87 -10.29
N GLY A 165 11.98 4.37 -9.15
CA GLY A 165 11.12 4.12 -7.98
C GLY A 165 10.46 5.39 -7.46
N LEU A 166 11.23 6.48 -7.32
CA LEU A 166 10.74 7.77 -6.86
C LEU A 166 9.73 8.41 -7.81
N ARG A 167 9.96 8.28 -9.13
CA ARG A 167 9.02 8.75 -10.14
C ARG A 167 7.70 7.97 -10.12
N CYS A 168 7.76 6.67 -9.88
CA CYS A 168 6.57 5.84 -9.73
C CYS A 168 5.79 6.22 -8.46
N GLU A 169 6.49 6.50 -7.36
CA GLU A 169 5.85 6.93 -6.10
C GLU A 169 5.14 8.28 -6.28
N LEU A 170 5.79 9.25 -6.92
CA LEU A 170 5.17 10.54 -7.25
C LEU A 170 3.94 10.36 -8.13
N CYS A 171 4.02 9.55 -9.18
CA CYS A 171 2.89 9.26 -10.06
C CYS A 171 1.72 8.60 -9.28
N ALA A 172 2.00 7.66 -8.37
CA ALA A 172 0.98 7.04 -7.55
C ALA A 172 0.35 8.03 -6.55
N LEU A 173 1.15 8.91 -5.97
CA LEU A 173 0.68 9.97 -5.08
C LEU A 173 -0.21 10.97 -5.81
N GLU A 174 0.19 11.43 -7.01
CA GLU A 174 -0.64 12.29 -7.87
C GLU A 174 -1.98 11.63 -8.22
N GLU A 175 -1.97 10.32 -8.54
CA GLU A 175 -3.20 9.57 -8.80
C GLU A 175 -4.11 9.53 -7.57
N ALA A 176 -3.54 9.37 -6.36
CA ALA A 176 -4.32 9.42 -5.12
C ALA A 176 -4.94 10.80 -4.90
N LEU A 177 -4.15 11.87 -5.04
CA LEU A 177 -4.60 13.23 -4.83
C LEU A 177 -5.65 13.66 -5.88
N ASN A 178 -5.42 13.39 -7.16
CA ASN A 178 -6.35 13.73 -8.23
C ASN A 178 -7.69 12.95 -8.16
N ASN A 179 -7.70 11.82 -7.48
CA ASN A 179 -8.90 11.00 -7.26
C ASN A 179 -9.36 11.02 -5.80
N PHE A 180 -8.90 11.98 -4.99
CA PHE A 180 -9.15 12.06 -3.55
C PHE A 180 -10.63 11.93 -3.18
N LYS A 181 -11.50 12.56 -3.96
CA LYS A 181 -12.95 12.51 -3.77
C LYS A 181 -13.57 11.15 -4.12
N ASN A 182 -13.00 10.45 -5.11
CA ASN A 182 -13.53 9.19 -5.64
C ASN A 182 -13.01 7.96 -4.89
N LEU A 183 -11.84 8.09 -4.29
CA LEU A 183 -11.26 7.09 -3.42
C LEU A 183 -11.74 7.32 -1.98
N ASN A 184 -11.96 6.26 -1.24
CA ASN A 184 -12.37 6.36 0.17
C ASN A 184 -11.17 6.67 1.09
N ILE A 185 -10.37 7.64 0.69
CA ILE A 185 -9.16 8.08 1.39
C ILE A 185 -9.42 9.34 2.20
N ARG A 186 -8.59 9.52 3.21
CA ARG A 186 -8.52 10.72 4.04
C ARG A 186 -7.08 11.11 4.21
N GLY A 187 -6.85 12.37 4.52
CA GLY A 187 -5.51 12.85 4.76
C GLY A 187 -5.49 13.99 5.77
N ALA A 188 -4.29 14.29 6.22
CA ALA A 188 -4.02 15.46 7.04
C ALA A 188 -2.74 16.14 6.53
N LEU A 189 -2.65 17.43 6.71
CA LEU A 189 -1.50 18.22 6.32
C LEU A 189 -1.06 19.19 7.42
N ILE A 190 0.17 19.64 7.29
CA ILE A 190 0.77 20.69 8.13
C ILE A 190 1.16 21.85 7.21
N ARG A 191 0.75 23.08 7.60
CA ARG A 191 1.18 24.33 6.96
C ARG A 191 1.99 25.16 7.93
N ILE A 192 3.03 25.83 7.42
CA ILE A 192 3.77 26.89 8.09
C ILE A 192 3.72 28.11 7.18
N ASN A 193 3.29 29.24 7.69
CA ASN A 193 3.10 30.48 6.91
C ASN A 193 2.23 30.28 5.67
N GLY A 194 1.20 29.42 5.75
CA GLY A 194 0.29 29.12 4.65
C GLY A 194 0.80 28.10 3.64
N ILE A 195 2.06 27.65 3.72
CA ILE A 195 2.70 26.72 2.79
C ILE A 195 2.66 25.30 3.36
N VAL A 196 2.28 24.30 2.55
CA VAL A 196 2.32 22.88 2.93
C VAL A 196 3.76 22.45 3.18
N GLN A 197 4.00 21.84 4.34
CA GLN A 197 5.31 21.34 4.75
C GLN A 197 5.35 19.82 4.94
N ALA A 198 4.19 19.22 5.11
CA ALA A 198 4.03 17.77 5.19
C ALA A 198 2.56 17.42 5.01
N PHE A 199 2.31 16.24 4.51
CA PHE A 199 0.98 15.63 4.52
C PHE A 199 1.06 14.11 4.57
N THR A 200 -0.06 13.48 4.83
CA THR A 200 -0.22 12.02 4.81
C THR A 200 -1.60 11.66 4.28
N ILE A 201 -1.70 10.54 3.60
CA ILE A 201 -2.95 10.00 3.05
C ILE A 201 -3.09 8.55 3.44
N GLY A 202 -4.28 8.17 3.85
CA GLY A 202 -4.60 6.80 4.19
C GLY A 202 -6.08 6.51 4.07
N GLU A 203 -6.46 5.28 4.34
CA GLU A 203 -7.85 4.85 4.34
C GLU A 203 -8.17 3.92 5.50
N LYS A 204 -9.45 3.81 5.83
CA LYS A 204 -9.94 2.78 6.74
C LYS A 204 -9.96 1.45 5.99
N TYR A 205 -9.15 0.50 6.42
CA TYR A 205 -9.09 -0.83 5.82
C TYR A 205 -10.24 -1.73 6.31
N ASN A 206 -10.47 -1.75 7.61
CA ASN A 206 -11.60 -2.41 8.25
C ASN A 206 -11.96 -1.68 9.57
N ASP A 207 -12.78 -2.28 10.44
CA ASP A 207 -13.20 -1.62 11.68
C ASP A 207 -12.07 -1.38 12.68
N ASP A 208 -11.01 -2.18 12.61
CA ASP A 208 -9.89 -2.15 13.56
C ASP A 208 -8.60 -1.59 12.96
N MET A 209 -8.51 -1.43 11.64
CA MET A 209 -7.29 -1.07 10.94
C MET A 209 -7.48 0.09 9.97
N ALA A 210 -6.44 0.91 9.86
CA ALA A 210 -6.25 1.89 8.79
C ALA A 210 -4.91 1.63 8.10
N VAL A 211 -4.85 1.91 6.81
CA VAL A 211 -3.63 1.86 5.99
C VAL A 211 -3.21 3.28 5.67
N ILE A 212 -1.92 3.56 5.82
CA ILE A 212 -1.29 4.80 5.36
C ILE A 212 -0.59 4.48 4.05
N HIS A 213 -0.93 5.22 3.00
CA HIS A 213 -0.37 5.03 1.65
C HIS A 213 0.82 5.94 1.38
N PHE A 214 0.73 7.19 1.90
CA PHE A 214 1.75 8.22 1.68
C PHE A 214 1.90 9.10 2.91
#